data_4513e9a3d179025ce84f94b965ef157a
#
_entry.id   4513e9a3d179025ce84f94b965ef157a
#
_cell.length_a   1.000
_cell.length_b   1.000
_cell.length_c   1.000
_cell.angle_alpha   90.00
_cell.angle_beta   90.00
_cell.angle_gamma   90.00
#
_symmetry.space_group_name_H-M   'P 1'
#
loop_
_entity.id
_entity.type
_entity.pdbx_description
1 polymer ?
#
loop_
_entity_poly.entity_id
_entity_poly.type
_entity_poly.pdbx_seq_one_letter_code
_entity_poly.pdbx_strand_id
1 'polypeptide(L)'
;KKLLFVDDSIVRGTQLRETVEFLYESGAEEVHMRSACPPIMYGCKYLNFSRSNSDMELLARKTVQELEGDEGQAHLDEYADASTERGRCMLRSICEKLGFDSLGYQSLDGLLEAIGIDRDKICTYCWSGAE
;
A
#
# COMPACT_ATOMS: atom_id res chain seq x y z
N LYS A 1 22.76 11.77 -1.97
CA LYS A 1 22.19 11.27 -0.70
C LYS A 1 21.18 10.17 -0.97
N LYS A 2 21.16 9.22 -0.08
CA LYS A 2 20.17 8.14 -0.09
C LYS A 2 19.15 8.45 1.00
N LEU A 3 17.86 8.42 0.62
CA LEU A 3 16.76 8.79 1.51
C LEU A 3 15.89 7.60 1.82
N LEU A 4 15.45 7.49 3.07
CA LEU A 4 14.44 6.54 3.49
C LEU A 4 13.21 7.31 3.97
N PHE A 5 12.10 7.10 3.28
CA PHE A 5 10.81 7.63 3.66
C PHE A 5 10.05 6.62 4.49
N VAL A 6 9.47 7.08 5.59
CA VAL A 6 8.52 6.26 6.36
C VAL A 6 7.23 7.06 6.46
N ASP A 7 6.13 6.46 6.05
CA ASP A 7 4.82 7.10 6.11
C ASP A 7 3.80 6.12 6.70
N ASP A 8 2.68 6.63 7.15
CA ASP A 8 1.66 5.79 7.78
C ASP A 8 0.95 4.88 6.78
N SER A 9 0.63 5.39 5.59
CA SER A 9 -0.10 4.60 4.59
C SER A 9 0.08 5.17 3.19
N ILE A 10 -0.21 4.32 2.20
CA ILE A 10 -0.29 4.71 0.80
C ILE A 10 -1.70 4.44 0.32
N VAL A 11 -2.45 5.50 0.01
CA VAL A 11 -3.85 5.39 -0.41
C VAL A 11 -3.96 5.46 -1.94
N ARG A 12 -3.75 6.63 -2.52
CA ARG A 12 -3.83 6.85 -3.98
C ARG A 12 -2.47 7.06 -4.64
N GLY A 13 -1.48 7.48 -3.87
CA GLY A 13 -0.10 7.62 -4.31
C GLY A 13 0.23 8.85 -5.16
N THR A 14 -0.74 9.70 -5.50
CA THR A 14 -0.52 10.85 -6.38
C THR A 14 0.47 11.86 -5.81
N GLN A 15 0.23 12.29 -4.57
CA GLN A 15 1.12 13.24 -3.89
C GLN A 15 2.50 12.64 -3.64
N LEU A 16 2.53 11.37 -3.32
CA LEU A 16 3.78 10.67 -3.04
C LEU A 16 4.67 10.61 -4.27
N ARG A 17 4.09 10.35 -5.43
CA ARG A 17 4.81 10.35 -6.71
C ARG A 17 5.44 11.71 -6.99
N GLU A 18 4.68 12.79 -6.79
CA GLU A 18 5.18 14.15 -6.99
C GLU A 18 6.32 14.47 -6.02
N THR A 19 6.20 14.04 -4.77
CA THR A 19 7.24 14.22 -3.76
C THR A 19 8.53 13.49 -4.17
N VAL A 20 8.43 12.27 -4.68
CA VAL A 20 9.59 11.49 -5.13
C VAL A 20 10.28 12.20 -6.29
N GLU A 21 9.52 12.66 -7.27
CA GLU A 21 10.07 13.41 -8.41
C GLU A 21 10.83 14.65 -7.93
N PHE A 22 10.24 15.40 -7.01
CA PHE A 22 10.88 16.56 -6.42
C PHE A 22 12.21 16.21 -5.73
N LEU A 23 12.25 15.10 -5.01
CA LEU A 23 13.47 14.67 -4.32
C LEU A 23 14.61 14.33 -5.28
N TYR A 24 14.30 13.64 -6.38
CA TYR A 24 15.32 13.34 -7.39
C TYR A 24 15.80 14.61 -8.07
N GLU A 25 14.89 15.53 -8.41
CA GLU A 25 15.25 16.83 -8.99
C GLU A 25 16.13 17.65 -8.03
N SER A 26 15.96 17.45 -6.73
CA SER A 26 16.74 18.15 -5.70
C SER A 26 18.08 17.46 -5.40
N GLY A 27 18.41 16.38 -6.11
CA GLY A 27 19.72 15.74 -6.03
C GLY A 27 19.78 14.43 -5.25
N ALA A 28 18.65 13.83 -4.91
CA ALA A 28 18.66 12.51 -4.27
C ALA A 28 19.19 11.44 -5.22
N GLU A 29 20.03 10.56 -4.73
CA GLU A 29 20.58 9.45 -5.50
C GLU A 29 19.66 8.23 -5.44
N GLU A 30 19.10 7.96 -4.27
CA GLU A 30 18.17 6.87 -4.04
C GLU A 30 17.06 7.34 -3.11
N VAL A 31 15.83 6.88 -3.36
CA VAL A 31 14.69 7.14 -2.50
C VAL A 31 13.98 5.82 -2.21
N HIS A 32 13.96 5.44 -0.96
CA HIS A 32 13.33 4.21 -0.46
C HIS A 32 12.12 4.55 0.37
N MET A 33 11.10 3.70 0.33
CA MET A 33 9.84 3.92 1.05
C MET A 33 9.45 2.70 1.88
N ARG A 34 8.98 2.97 3.11
CA ARG A 34 8.39 1.95 3.97
C ARG A 34 7.05 2.48 4.50
N SER A 35 6.00 1.73 4.28
CA SER A 35 4.68 2.04 4.82
C SER A 35 4.50 1.34 6.17
N ALA A 36 3.98 2.08 7.15
CA ALA A 36 3.74 1.53 8.49
C ALA A 36 2.55 0.58 8.54
N CYS A 37 1.71 0.57 7.52
CA CYS A 37 0.57 -0.35 7.44
C CYS A 37 0.58 -1.16 6.14
N PRO A 38 -0.22 -2.24 6.07
CA PRO A 38 -0.36 -3.03 4.86
C PRO A 38 -1.00 -2.26 3.70
N PRO A 39 -1.00 -2.80 2.47
CA PRO A 39 -1.71 -2.19 1.36
C PRO A 39 -3.19 -2.00 1.68
N ILE A 40 -3.74 -0.84 1.34
CA ILE A 40 -5.15 -0.54 1.56
C ILE A 40 -5.94 -1.10 0.38
N MET A 41 -6.72 -2.15 0.66
CA MET A 41 -7.50 -2.88 -0.34
C MET A 41 -8.98 -2.46 -0.37
N TYR A 42 -9.47 -1.86 0.72
CA TYR A 42 -10.87 -1.46 0.87
C TYR A 42 -10.96 -0.06 1.44
N GLY A 43 -11.89 0.75 0.95
CA GLY A 43 -12.11 2.09 1.49
C GLY A 43 -12.63 2.04 2.91
N CYS A 44 -12.10 2.90 3.77
CA CYS A 44 -12.54 2.98 5.15
C CYS A 44 -14.02 3.42 5.22
N LYS A 45 -14.81 2.76 6.05
CA LYS A 45 -16.23 3.08 6.23
C LYS A 45 -16.44 4.33 7.08
N TYR A 46 -15.44 4.71 7.84
CA TYR A 46 -15.56 5.77 8.87
C TYR A 46 -14.73 7.01 8.56
N LEU A 47 -13.55 6.84 7.99
CA LEU A 47 -12.60 7.93 7.76
C LEU A 47 -12.58 8.33 6.28
N ASN A 48 -12.52 9.63 6.05
CA ASN A 48 -12.61 10.17 4.68
C ASN A 48 -11.35 10.03 3.86
N PHE A 49 -10.18 9.91 4.48
CA PHE A 49 -8.91 9.90 3.76
C PHE A 49 -8.76 8.71 2.80
N SER A 50 -9.38 7.59 3.09
CA SER A 50 -9.40 6.43 2.20
C SER A 50 -10.77 6.15 1.59
N ARG A 51 -11.75 7.02 1.86
CA ARG A 51 -13.09 6.89 1.31
C ARG A 51 -13.09 7.33 -0.16
N SER A 52 -13.66 6.53 -1.01
CA SER A 52 -13.83 6.87 -2.42
C SER A 52 -15.19 6.39 -2.89
N ASN A 53 -15.61 6.85 -4.07
CA ASN A 53 -16.84 6.36 -4.70
C ASN A 53 -16.70 4.91 -5.14
N SER A 54 -15.46 4.44 -5.27
CA SER A 54 -15.15 3.07 -5.65
C SER A 54 -13.80 2.68 -5.03
N ASP A 55 -13.72 1.45 -4.51
CA ASP A 55 -12.44 0.90 -4.04
C ASP A 55 -11.39 0.84 -5.15
N MET A 56 -11.85 0.86 -6.41
CA MET A 56 -10.94 0.85 -7.58
C MET A 56 -10.10 2.12 -7.72
N GLU A 57 -10.39 3.17 -6.94
CA GLU A 57 -9.55 4.36 -6.89
C GLU A 57 -8.32 4.18 -6.00
N LEU A 58 -8.31 3.14 -5.17
CA LEU A 58 -7.17 2.82 -4.33
C LEU A 58 -6.00 2.32 -5.18
N LEU A 59 -4.79 2.78 -4.88
CA LEU A 59 -3.61 2.45 -5.67
C LEU A 59 -3.40 0.93 -5.78
N ALA A 60 -3.54 0.20 -4.67
CA ALA A 60 -3.39 -1.25 -4.68
C ALA A 60 -4.41 -1.93 -5.60
N ARG A 61 -5.69 -1.53 -5.53
CA ARG A 61 -6.75 -2.10 -6.36
C ARG A 61 -6.54 -1.80 -7.83
N LYS A 62 -6.12 -0.58 -8.17
CA LYS A 62 -5.78 -0.21 -9.55
C LYS A 62 -4.65 -1.07 -10.08
N THR A 63 -3.63 -1.29 -9.26
CA THR A 63 -2.47 -2.09 -9.65
C THR A 63 -2.86 -3.54 -9.89
N VAL A 64 -3.71 -4.12 -9.03
CA VAL A 64 -4.24 -5.47 -9.22
C VAL A 64 -5.00 -5.56 -10.54
N GLN A 65 -5.84 -4.56 -10.84
CA GLN A 65 -6.59 -4.54 -12.09
C GLN A 65 -5.68 -4.50 -13.33
N GLU A 66 -4.59 -3.74 -13.27
CA GLU A 66 -3.63 -3.67 -14.36
C GLU A 66 -2.85 -5.00 -14.54
N LEU A 67 -2.57 -5.69 -13.44
CA LEU A 67 -1.80 -6.94 -13.47
C LEU A 67 -2.62 -8.14 -13.93
N GLU A 68 -3.84 -8.28 -13.45
CA GLU A 68 -4.65 -9.49 -13.66
C GLU A 68 -6.10 -9.24 -14.10
N GLY A 69 -6.54 -7.99 -14.14
CA GLY A 69 -7.91 -7.65 -14.46
C GLY A 69 -8.89 -8.09 -13.36
N ASP A 70 -10.12 -8.41 -13.76
CA ASP A 70 -11.17 -8.76 -12.80
C ASP A 70 -10.86 -10.04 -12.00
N GLU A 71 -10.10 -10.96 -12.59
CA GLU A 71 -9.68 -12.17 -11.89
C GLU A 71 -8.82 -11.84 -10.68
N GLY A 72 -7.95 -10.85 -10.81
CA GLY A 72 -7.09 -10.42 -9.71
C GLY A 72 -7.88 -9.90 -8.52
N GLN A 73 -9.04 -9.30 -8.75
CA GLN A 73 -9.88 -8.80 -7.66
C GLN A 73 -10.43 -9.92 -6.76
N ALA A 74 -10.42 -11.16 -7.23
CA ALA A 74 -10.81 -12.32 -6.43
C ALA A 74 -9.65 -12.85 -5.55
N HIS A 75 -8.45 -12.32 -5.71
CA HIS A 75 -7.25 -12.77 -5.01
C HIS A 75 -6.60 -11.67 -4.17
N LEU A 76 -7.40 -10.75 -3.63
CA LEU A 76 -6.87 -9.62 -2.87
C LEU A 76 -6.11 -10.03 -1.61
N ASP A 77 -6.49 -11.14 -1.00
CA ASP A 77 -5.78 -11.69 0.16
C ASP A 77 -4.34 -12.09 -0.19
N GLU A 78 -4.13 -12.67 -1.36
CA GLU A 78 -2.79 -13.01 -1.84
C GLU A 78 -1.99 -11.76 -2.20
N TYR A 79 -2.61 -10.78 -2.86
CA TYR A 79 -1.95 -9.52 -3.19
C TYR A 79 -1.55 -8.73 -1.95
N ALA A 80 -2.30 -8.85 -0.87
CA ALA A 80 -1.98 -8.19 0.40
C ALA A 80 -0.83 -8.86 1.16
N ASP A 81 -0.44 -10.07 0.76
CA ASP A 81 0.59 -10.86 1.41
C ASP A 81 1.89 -10.84 0.61
N ALA A 82 2.90 -10.15 1.11
CA ALA A 82 4.20 -10.00 0.44
C ALA A 82 4.99 -11.31 0.32
N SER A 83 4.57 -12.38 1.01
CA SER A 83 5.21 -13.70 0.88
C SER A 83 4.73 -14.45 -0.37
N THR A 84 3.62 -14.01 -0.98
CA THR A 84 3.09 -14.64 -2.18
C THR A 84 3.69 -14.00 -3.45
N GLU A 85 3.63 -14.72 -4.56
CA GLU A 85 4.07 -14.17 -5.84
C GLU A 85 3.21 -12.98 -6.27
N ARG A 86 1.89 -13.08 -6.09
CA ARG A 86 0.98 -11.96 -6.40
C ARG A 86 1.32 -10.72 -5.59
N GLY A 87 1.57 -10.89 -4.29
CA GLY A 87 1.96 -9.78 -3.43
C GLY A 87 3.27 -9.12 -3.86
N ARG A 88 4.26 -9.92 -4.22
CA ARG A 88 5.54 -9.40 -4.73
C ARG A 88 5.38 -8.66 -6.05
N CYS A 89 4.53 -9.17 -6.95
CA CYS A 89 4.27 -8.51 -8.24
C CYS A 89 3.59 -7.16 -8.04
N MET A 90 2.60 -7.09 -7.17
CA MET A 90 1.93 -5.82 -6.87
C MET A 90 2.91 -4.82 -6.25
N LEU A 91 3.69 -5.26 -5.29
CA LEU A 91 4.68 -4.41 -4.62
C LEU A 91 5.66 -3.81 -5.63
N ARG A 92 6.18 -4.64 -6.53
CA ARG A 92 7.10 -4.20 -7.57
C ARG A 92 6.45 -3.18 -8.50
N SER A 93 5.23 -3.45 -8.93
CA SER A 93 4.48 -2.56 -9.82
C SER A 93 4.22 -1.20 -9.18
N ILE A 94 3.81 -1.17 -7.92
CA ILE A 94 3.58 0.08 -7.18
C ILE A 94 4.90 0.84 -7.01
N CYS A 95 5.98 0.14 -6.68
CA CYS A 95 7.31 0.74 -6.54
C CYS A 95 7.72 1.45 -7.83
N GLU A 96 7.54 0.80 -8.98
CA GLU A 96 7.84 1.39 -10.28
C GLU A 96 6.96 2.60 -10.59
N LYS A 97 5.67 2.51 -10.32
CA LYS A 97 4.72 3.61 -10.56
C LYS A 97 5.06 4.86 -9.77
N LEU A 98 5.48 4.69 -8.53
CA LEU A 98 5.79 5.81 -7.64
C LEU A 98 7.22 6.30 -7.81
N GLY A 99 8.07 5.53 -8.48
CA GLY A 99 9.44 5.93 -8.77
C GLY A 99 10.43 5.68 -7.64
N PHE A 100 10.09 4.85 -6.66
CA PHE A 100 11.02 4.49 -5.59
C PHE A 100 12.07 3.49 -6.04
N ASP A 101 13.23 3.52 -5.42
CA ASP A 101 14.25 2.49 -5.58
C ASP A 101 13.87 1.21 -4.84
N SER A 102 13.17 1.34 -3.72
CA SER A 102 12.55 0.19 -3.05
C SER A 102 11.30 0.62 -2.29
N LEU A 103 10.39 -0.33 -2.11
CA LEU A 103 9.14 -0.12 -1.38
C LEU A 103 8.86 -1.34 -0.52
N GLY A 104 8.43 -1.11 0.71
CA GLY A 104 7.98 -2.16 1.61
C GLY A 104 6.74 -1.74 2.37
N TYR A 105 5.83 -2.69 2.55
CA TYR A 105 4.66 -2.54 3.41
C TYR A 105 4.84 -3.39 4.67
N GLN A 106 4.26 -2.94 5.76
CA GLN A 106 4.15 -3.76 6.97
C GLN A 106 3.13 -4.87 6.74
N SER A 107 3.37 -6.04 7.31
CA SER A 107 2.35 -7.10 7.32
C SER A 107 1.24 -6.74 8.31
N LEU A 108 0.04 -7.29 8.10
CA LEU A 108 -1.07 -7.07 9.04
C LEU A 108 -0.73 -7.63 10.41
N ASP A 109 -0.16 -8.83 10.47
CA ASP A 109 0.23 -9.44 11.74
C ASP A 109 1.29 -8.59 12.46
N GLY A 110 2.27 -8.08 11.73
CA GLY A 110 3.31 -7.20 12.30
C GLY A 110 2.73 -5.90 12.84
N LEU A 111 1.77 -5.32 12.15
CA LEU A 111 1.09 -4.10 12.59
C LEU A 111 0.32 -4.35 13.88
N LEU A 112 -0.46 -5.42 13.94
CA LEU A 112 -1.26 -5.77 15.11
C LEU A 112 -0.38 -6.09 16.31
N GLU A 113 0.72 -6.80 16.10
CA GLU A 113 1.70 -7.07 17.14
C GLU A 113 2.31 -5.77 17.69
N ALA A 114 2.65 -4.85 16.81
CA ALA A 114 3.23 -3.56 17.21
C ALA A 114 2.24 -2.70 18.02
N ILE A 115 0.95 -2.75 17.68
CA ILE A 115 -0.10 -2.05 18.41
C ILE A 115 -0.30 -2.66 19.81
N GLY A 116 -0.19 -3.98 19.91
CA GLY A 116 -0.27 -4.69 21.19
C GLY A 116 -1.68 -4.86 21.78
N ILE A 117 -2.71 -4.69 20.95
CA ILE A 117 -4.11 -4.87 21.35
C ILE A 117 -4.67 -6.08 20.60
N ASP A 118 -5.57 -6.82 21.25
CA ASP A 118 -6.20 -7.99 20.66
C ASP A 118 -6.87 -7.65 19.33
N ARG A 119 -6.70 -8.52 18.32
CA ARG A 119 -7.22 -8.31 16.98
C ARG A 119 -8.73 -8.07 16.94
N ASP A 120 -9.49 -8.72 17.80
CA ASP A 120 -10.95 -8.57 17.88
C ASP A 120 -11.39 -7.18 18.36
N LYS A 121 -10.46 -6.40 18.88
CA LYS A 121 -10.72 -5.02 19.34
C LYS A 121 -10.27 -3.95 18.35
N ILE A 122 -9.76 -4.36 17.19
CA ILE A 122 -9.24 -3.45 16.19
C ILE A 122 -9.95 -3.70 14.87
N CYS A 123 -10.40 -2.62 14.21
CA CYS A 123 -10.95 -2.72 12.86
C CYS A 123 -9.81 -2.89 11.85
N THR A 124 -9.85 -3.96 11.05
CA THR A 124 -8.87 -4.22 10.00
C THR A 124 -9.50 -4.21 8.61
N TYR A 125 -10.71 -3.68 8.48
CA TYR A 125 -11.49 -3.77 7.25
C TYR A 125 -10.74 -3.24 6.03
N CYS A 126 -10.10 -2.07 6.12
CA CYS A 126 -9.41 -1.47 4.98
C CYS A 126 -8.25 -2.33 4.45
N TRP A 127 -7.72 -3.23 5.26
CA TRP A 127 -6.64 -4.13 4.86
C TRP A 127 -7.12 -5.52 4.50
N SER A 128 -8.06 -6.08 5.28
CA SER A 128 -8.49 -7.48 5.17
C SER A 128 -9.88 -7.67 4.56
N GLY A 129 -10.72 -6.64 4.54
CA GLY A 129 -12.12 -6.77 4.15
C GLY A 129 -13.01 -7.40 5.21
N ALA A 130 -12.47 -7.74 6.38
CA ALA A 130 -13.23 -8.37 7.47
C ALA A 130 -13.91 -7.32 8.35
N GLU A 131 -15.19 -7.58 8.64
CA GLU A 131 -15.99 -6.72 9.53
C GLU A 131 -16.00 -7.21 10.97
#